data_ec14b640b3ddd993fcc12fe4e99bbf8d
#
_entry.id   ec14b640b3ddd993fcc12fe4e99bbf8d
#
_cell.length_a   1.000
_cell.length_b   1.000
_cell.length_c   1.000
_cell.angle_alpha   90.00
_cell.angle_beta   90.00
_cell.angle_gamma   90.00
#
_symmetry.space_group_name_H-M   'P 1'
#
loop_
_entity.id
_entity.type
_entity.pdbx_description
1 polymer ?
#
loop_
_entity_poly.entity_id
_entity_poly.type
_entity_poly.pdbx_seq_one_letter_code
_entity_poly.pdbx_strand_id
1 'polypeptide(L)'
;MSQKLGHLYEDALGALFESSEQVEVIERNLQIQIDRHQTVGELDYLLRDREKEGFVHLELAVKFYLAVESVDGMMFPGPDARDDYYRKLKRLRAHQLVLPGKFFEHFPSEYRAEAIRTEQLIYGCLFDHVGSEKPAHAEFINPNCRRGRWLCEDEVEDYLRGTEKVWVIPKALWPVPFPLLEGVELERWDSGQGVDRCVMVKITGDERPHFMMPNGYPGR
;
A
#
# COMPACT_ATOMS: atom_id res chain seq x y z
N MET A 1 4.57 -0.27 21.48
CA MET A 1 4.08 0.61 20.40
C MET A 1 3.88 -0.25 19.17
N SER A 2 2.72 -0.21 18.53
CA SER A 2 2.50 -0.95 17.28
C SER A 2 3.30 -0.28 16.16
N GLN A 3 4.16 -1.04 15.48
CA GLN A 3 4.94 -0.56 14.33
C GLN A 3 3.97 -0.16 13.21
N LYS A 4 4.30 0.90 12.47
CA LYS A 4 3.48 1.33 11.33
C LYS A 4 3.54 0.27 10.22
N LEU A 5 2.42 0.04 9.54
CA LEU A 5 2.32 -0.98 8.49
C LEU A 5 3.39 -0.82 7.39
N GLY A 6 3.74 0.41 7.00
CA GLY A 6 4.80 0.69 6.04
C GLY A 6 6.14 0.07 6.47
N HIS A 7 6.57 0.34 7.70
CA HIS A 7 7.84 -0.19 8.21
C HIS A 7 7.85 -1.72 8.34
N LEU A 8 6.70 -2.34 8.75
CA LEU A 8 6.60 -3.81 8.75
C LEU A 8 6.83 -4.40 7.37
N TYR A 9 6.30 -3.73 6.35
CA TYR A 9 6.43 -4.19 4.99
C TYR A 9 7.82 -3.93 4.40
N GLU A 10 8.43 -2.79 4.74
CA GLU A 10 9.84 -2.50 4.43
C GLU A 10 10.75 -3.58 5.02
N ASP A 11 10.57 -3.93 6.31
CA ASP A 11 11.37 -4.98 6.95
C ASP A 11 11.18 -6.34 6.28
N ALA A 12 9.94 -6.71 5.94
CA ALA A 12 9.64 -7.96 5.25
C ALA A 12 10.28 -8.01 3.84
N LEU A 13 10.23 -6.90 3.10
CA LEU A 13 10.84 -6.80 1.78
C LEU A 13 12.38 -6.82 1.89
N GLY A 14 12.95 -6.18 2.93
CA GLY A 14 14.38 -6.24 3.22
C GLY A 14 14.85 -7.68 3.43
N ALA A 15 14.15 -8.45 4.27
CA ALA A 15 14.46 -9.86 4.48
C ALA A 15 14.36 -10.70 3.19
N LEU A 16 13.38 -10.38 2.32
CA LEU A 16 13.25 -11.03 1.02
C LEU A 16 14.46 -10.72 0.12
N PHE A 17 14.91 -9.47 0.04
CA PHE A 17 16.08 -9.09 -0.74
C PHE A 17 17.37 -9.72 -0.19
N GLU A 18 17.53 -9.78 1.13
CA GLU A 18 18.69 -10.42 1.76
C GLU A 18 18.78 -11.93 1.44
N SER A 19 17.65 -12.57 1.16
CA SER A 19 17.58 -13.97 0.71
C SER A 19 17.75 -14.15 -0.79
N SER A 20 17.82 -13.06 -1.58
CA SER A 20 17.91 -13.09 -3.03
C SER A 20 19.36 -13.20 -3.49
N GLU A 21 19.61 -14.07 -4.49
CA GLU A 21 20.89 -14.11 -5.18
C GLU A 21 21.03 -13.06 -6.30
N GLN A 22 19.92 -12.45 -6.71
CA GLN A 22 19.87 -11.50 -7.84
C GLN A 22 19.99 -10.04 -7.40
N VAL A 23 19.61 -9.74 -6.17
CA VAL A 23 19.55 -8.36 -5.64
C VAL A 23 20.37 -8.28 -4.37
N GLU A 24 21.20 -7.24 -4.27
CA GLU A 24 21.96 -6.91 -3.07
C GLU A 24 21.42 -5.61 -2.48
N VAL A 25 21.12 -5.60 -1.17
CA VAL A 25 20.77 -4.39 -0.44
C VAL A 25 22.06 -3.65 -0.09
N ILE A 26 22.24 -2.48 -0.68
CA ILE A 26 23.40 -1.62 -0.42
C ILE A 26 23.14 -0.75 0.80
N GLU A 27 21.98 -0.05 0.80
CA GLU A 27 21.54 0.81 1.90
C GLU A 27 20.02 0.75 2.06
N ARG A 28 19.55 0.94 3.30
CA ARG A 28 18.15 1.15 3.66
C ARG A 28 18.01 2.50 4.34
N ASN A 29 16.95 3.21 4.01
CA ASN A 29 16.63 4.52 4.61
C ASN A 29 17.79 5.52 4.46
N LEU A 30 18.41 5.54 3.26
CA LEU A 30 19.52 6.43 2.97
C LEU A 30 19.05 7.87 2.94
N GLN A 31 19.48 8.65 3.93
CA GLN A 31 19.15 10.07 3.99
C GLN A 31 20.07 10.89 3.09
N ILE A 32 19.49 11.70 2.22
CA ILE A 32 20.21 12.63 1.38
C ILE A 32 20.21 14.00 2.07
N GLN A 33 21.42 14.46 2.43
CA GLN A 33 21.62 15.70 3.18
C GLN A 33 22.43 16.69 2.34
N ILE A 34 21.97 17.94 2.25
CA ILE A 34 22.74 19.04 1.67
C ILE A 34 23.83 19.48 2.67
N ASP A 35 23.45 19.55 3.94
CA ASP A 35 24.36 19.87 5.03
C ASP A 35 23.89 19.18 6.33
N ARG A 36 24.56 19.49 7.46
CA ARG A 36 24.27 18.88 8.79
C ARG A 36 22.86 19.18 9.33
N HIS A 37 22.16 20.14 8.76
CA HIS A 37 20.86 20.62 9.24
C HIS A 37 19.75 20.43 8.23
N GLN A 38 20.06 20.04 6.98
CA GLN A 38 19.08 19.96 5.91
C GLN A 38 19.10 18.60 5.23
N THR A 39 18.14 17.75 5.57
CA THR A 39 17.81 16.53 4.83
C THR A 39 16.79 16.88 3.74
N VAL A 40 17.08 16.53 2.50
CA VAL A 40 16.20 16.79 1.34
C VAL A 40 15.30 15.63 1.01
N GLY A 41 15.61 14.45 1.49
CA GLY A 41 14.80 13.24 1.35
C GLY A 41 15.51 12.01 1.84
N GLU A 42 14.82 10.89 1.74
CA GLU A 42 15.28 9.58 2.13
C GLU A 42 14.95 8.60 1.01
N LEU A 43 15.84 7.69 0.71
CA LEU A 43 15.60 6.56 -0.18
C LEU A 43 15.24 5.35 0.68
N ASP A 44 14.09 4.73 0.42
CA ASP A 44 13.69 3.52 1.15
C ASP A 44 14.74 2.42 0.96
N TYR A 45 15.16 2.19 -0.28
CA TYR A 45 16.23 1.25 -0.62
C TYR A 45 17.16 1.79 -1.70
N LEU A 46 18.46 1.56 -1.52
CA LEU A 46 19.46 1.55 -2.57
C LEU A 46 19.90 0.11 -2.78
N LEU A 47 19.62 -0.43 -3.96
CA LEU A 47 19.86 -1.83 -4.32
C LEU A 47 20.90 -1.91 -5.45
N ARG A 48 21.56 -3.06 -5.56
CA ARG A 48 22.33 -3.47 -6.73
C ARG A 48 21.66 -4.69 -7.37
N ASP A 49 21.27 -4.56 -8.62
CA ASP A 49 20.81 -5.65 -9.47
C ASP A 49 22.07 -6.32 -10.05
N ARG A 50 22.34 -7.57 -9.69
CA ARG A 50 23.56 -8.28 -10.10
C ARG A 50 23.61 -8.62 -11.58
N GLU A 51 22.47 -8.56 -12.28
CA GLU A 51 22.38 -8.81 -13.73
C GLU A 51 22.54 -7.51 -14.54
N LYS A 52 22.47 -6.34 -13.91
CA LYS A 52 22.51 -5.04 -14.57
C LYS A 52 23.51 -4.13 -13.89
N GLU A 53 24.15 -3.29 -14.68
CA GLU A 53 25.05 -2.26 -14.14
C GLU A 53 24.28 -1.16 -13.40
N GLY A 54 24.93 -0.57 -12.41
CA GLY A 54 24.44 0.54 -11.63
C GLY A 54 23.59 0.16 -10.42
N PHE A 55 23.04 1.19 -9.80
CA PHE A 55 22.18 1.08 -8.64
C PHE A 55 20.70 1.23 -8.99
N VAL A 56 19.84 0.74 -8.11
CA VAL A 56 18.40 0.95 -8.15
C VAL A 56 17.98 1.65 -6.86
N HIS A 57 17.46 2.87 -6.99
CA HIS A 57 16.67 3.50 -5.96
C HIS A 57 15.25 2.95 -6.04
N LEU A 58 14.84 2.18 -5.05
CA LEU A 58 13.49 1.64 -4.96
C LEU A 58 12.71 2.36 -3.86
N GLU A 59 11.62 3.03 -4.24
CA GLU A 59 10.62 3.58 -3.32
C GLU A 59 9.50 2.58 -3.09
N LEU A 60 9.15 2.36 -1.82
CA LEU A 60 8.14 1.41 -1.39
C LEU A 60 6.93 2.12 -0.78
N ALA A 61 5.74 1.69 -1.13
CA ALA A 61 4.53 2.07 -0.43
C ALA A 61 3.56 0.90 -0.29
N VAL A 62 2.94 0.77 0.89
CA VAL A 62 1.80 -0.11 1.09
C VAL A 62 0.54 0.74 1.14
N LYS A 63 -0.38 0.51 0.21
CA LYS A 63 -1.55 1.35 0.02
C LYS A 63 -2.81 0.54 -0.29
N PHE A 64 -3.90 1.02 0.25
CA PHE A 64 -5.25 0.51 0.01
C PHE A 64 -6.11 1.67 -0.44
N TYR A 65 -6.77 1.54 -1.57
CA TYR A 65 -7.60 2.58 -2.11
C TYR A 65 -8.99 2.04 -2.45
N LEU A 66 -10.00 2.86 -2.24
CA LEU A 66 -11.39 2.55 -2.50
C LEU A 66 -11.88 3.33 -3.72
N ALA A 67 -12.46 2.64 -4.68
CA ALA A 67 -13.07 3.29 -5.83
C ALA A 67 -14.43 3.88 -5.40
N VAL A 68 -14.55 5.19 -5.45
CA VAL A 68 -15.74 5.95 -5.04
C VAL A 68 -16.21 6.80 -6.21
N GLU A 69 -17.45 6.60 -6.64
CA GLU A 69 -18.09 7.48 -7.62
C GLU A 69 -18.37 8.85 -7.01
N SER A 70 -18.07 9.91 -7.74
CA SER A 70 -18.44 11.28 -7.39
C SER A 70 -19.00 12.03 -8.60
N VAL A 71 -19.55 13.20 -8.38
CA VAL A 71 -20.07 14.07 -9.44
C VAL A 71 -18.99 14.47 -10.46
N ASP A 72 -17.73 14.49 -10.04
CA ASP A 72 -16.58 14.84 -10.87
C ASP A 72 -15.87 13.62 -11.47
N GLY A 73 -16.40 12.41 -11.25
CA GLY A 73 -15.85 11.16 -11.74
C GLY A 73 -15.37 10.23 -10.63
N MET A 74 -14.57 9.23 -10.99
CA MET A 74 -14.07 8.22 -10.06
C MET A 74 -12.92 8.77 -9.20
N MET A 75 -13.05 8.68 -7.89
CA MET A 75 -12.03 9.00 -6.90
C MET A 75 -11.45 7.72 -6.30
N PHE A 76 -10.23 7.81 -5.75
CA PHE A 76 -9.54 6.70 -5.10
C PHE A 76 -8.97 7.10 -3.74
N PRO A 77 -9.83 7.45 -2.76
CA PRO A 77 -9.38 7.72 -1.40
C PRO A 77 -8.88 6.45 -0.71
N GLY A 78 -8.00 6.62 0.28
CA GLY A 78 -7.60 5.56 1.19
C GLY A 78 -8.65 5.31 2.28
N PRO A 79 -8.51 4.27 3.12
CA PRO A 79 -9.37 4.05 4.30
C PRO A 79 -9.41 5.27 5.25
N ASP A 80 -8.34 6.03 5.32
CA ASP A 80 -8.34 7.42 5.78
C ASP A 80 -8.57 8.32 4.56
N ALA A 81 -9.74 8.94 4.48
CA ALA A 81 -10.16 9.75 3.33
C ALA A 81 -9.25 10.95 3.03
N ARG A 82 -8.32 11.30 3.95
CA ARG A 82 -7.26 12.28 3.71
C ARG A 82 -6.16 11.77 2.78
N ASP A 83 -5.98 10.46 2.65
CA ASP A 83 -5.10 9.86 1.64
C ASP A 83 -5.85 9.73 0.31
N ASP A 84 -5.15 9.92 -0.80
CA ASP A 84 -5.70 9.83 -2.15
C ASP A 84 -4.64 9.31 -3.11
N TYR A 85 -5.03 8.40 -4.00
CA TYR A 85 -4.12 7.72 -4.92
C TYR A 85 -3.36 8.69 -5.82
N TYR A 86 -4.05 9.57 -6.53
CA TYR A 86 -3.41 10.47 -7.50
C TYR A 86 -2.51 11.50 -6.81
N ARG A 87 -2.92 12.01 -5.67
CA ARG A 87 -2.11 12.93 -4.86
C ARG A 87 -0.85 12.23 -4.34
N LYS A 88 -0.97 11.00 -3.86
CA LYS A 88 0.19 10.21 -3.42
C LYS A 88 1.14 9.93 -4.57
N LEU A 89 0.63 9.48 -5.72
CA LEU A 89 1.42 9.20 -6.91
C LEU A 89 2.15 10.45 -7.43
N LYS A 90 1.45 11.58 -7.49
CA LYS A 90 2.03 12.87 -7.88
C LYS A 90 3.18 13.27 -6.95
N ARG A 91 2.97 13.16 -5.63
CA ARG A 91 4.00 13.47 -4.63
C ARG A 91 5.22 12.55 -4.77
N LEU A 92 5.01 11.25 -4.90
CA LEU A 92 6.08 10.27 -5.07
C LEU A 92 6.95 10.62 -6.28
N ARG A 93 6.31 10.84 -7.44
CA ARG A 93 6.98 11.16 -8.70
C ARG A 93 7.68 12.52 -8.71
N ALA A 94 7.09 13.53 -8.07
CA ALA A 94 7.62 14.88 -8.06
C ALA A 94 8.73 15.12 -7.02
N HIS A 95 8.81 14.30 -5.98
CA HIS A 95 9.75 14.53 -4.88
C HIS A 95 10.70 13.35 -4.65
N GLN A 96 10.20 12.14 -4.44
CA GLN A 96 11.05 11.01 -4.05
C GLN A 96 11.80 10.42 -5.24
N LEU A 97 11.10 10.09 -6.32
CA LEU A 97 11.72 9.47 -7.49
C LEU A 97 12.72 10.36 -8.23
N VAL A 98 12.68 11.66 -8.00
CA VAL A 98 13.65 12.61 -8.60
C VAL A 98 14.89 12.86 -7.75
N LEU A 99 14.94 12.34 -6.51
CA LEU A 99 16.06 12.58 -5.61
C LEU A 99 17.42 12.22 -6.20
N PRO A 100 17.62 11.04 -6.81
CA PRO A 100 18.92 10.70 -7.40
C PRO A 100 19.36 11.68 -8.50
N GLY A 101 18.45 12.07 -9.38
CA GLY A 101 18.79 13.01 -10.46
C GLY A 101 19.01 14.44 -9.99
N LYS A 102 18.22 14.88 -8.98
CA LYS A 102 18.25 16.28 -8.51
C LYS A 102 19.36 16.57 -7.51
N PHE A 103 19.71 15.60 -6.69
CA PHE A 103 20.64 15.74 -5.57
C PHE A 103 21.81 14.77 -5.66
N PHE A 104 22.18 14.34 -6.86
CA PHE A 104 23.24 13.36 -7.10
C PHE A 104 24.58 13.75 -6.44
N GLU A 105 24.93 15.03 -6.44
CA GLU A 105 26.17 15.52 -5.83
C GLU A 105 26.21 15.39 -4.31
N HIS A 106 25.04 15.20 -3.67
CA HIS A 106 24.91 15.00 -2.22
C HIS A 106 24.85 13.53 -1.80
N PHE A 107 24.89 12.60 -2.77
CA PHE A 107 25.04 11.19 -2.47
C PHE A 107 26.45 10.89 -1.95
N PRO A 108 26.64 9.85 -1.12
CA PRO A 108 27.97 9.35 -0.78
C PRO A 108 28.81 9.09 -2.03
N SER A 109 30.09 9.40 -1.97
CA SER A 109 31.00 9.36 -3.13
C SER A 109 31.07 7.99 -3.79
N GLU A 110 30.96 6.93 -3.02
CA GLU A 110 30.94 5.53 -3.47
C GLU A 110 29.75 5.20 -4.38
N TYR A 111 28.63 5.90 -4.24
CA TYR A 111 27.43 5.67 -5.07
C TYR A 111 27.37 6.58 -6.31
N ARG A 112 28.26 7.59 -6.39
CA ARG A 112 28.30 8.51 -7.53
C ARG A 112 29.10 8.00 -8.73
N ALA A 113 29.78 6.87 -8.59
CA ALA A 113 30.55 6.28 -9.68
C ALA A 113 29.69 5.59 -10.75
N GLU A 114 28.47 5.25 -10.41
CA GLU A 114 27.56 4.50 -11.27
C GLU A 114 26.19 5.21 -11.43
N ALA A 115 25.46 4.85 -12.47
CA ALA A 115 24.10 5.36 -12.69
C ALA A 115 23.12 4.80 -11.62
N ILE A 116 22.19 5.64 -11.18
CA ILE A 116 21.12 5.24 -10.25
C ILE A 116 19.79 5.28 -11.02
N ARG A 117 19.20 4.09 -11.28
CA ARG A 117 17.83 3.97 -11.78
C ARG A 117 16.86 4.20 -10.64
N THR A 118 15.68 4.70 -10.94
CA THR A 118 14.63 4.89 -9.94
C THR A 118 13.42 4.05 -10.29
N GLU A 119 12.97 3.28 -9.33
CA GLU A 119 11.81 2.40 -9.43
C GLU A 119 10.85 2.63 -8.26
N GLN A 120 9.57 2.30 -8.45
CA GLN A 120 8.56 2.36 -7.39
C GLN A 120 7.84 1.04 -7.28
N LEU A 121 7.62 0.59 -6.05
CA LEU A 121 6.77 -0.54 -5.73
C LEU A 121 5.62 -0.07 -4.83
N ILE A 122 4.42 0.04 -5.39
CA ILE A 122 3.20 0.30 -4.61
C ILE A 122 2.48 -1.04 -4.46
N TYR A 123 2.61 -1.64 -3.29
CA TYR A 123 1.93 -2.87 -2.95
C TYR A 123 0.61 -2.57 -2.24
N GLY A 124 -0.45 -3.34 -2.53
CA GLY A 124 -1.71 -3.14 -1.84
C GLY A 124 -2.91 -3.73 -2.57
N CYS A 125 -4.04 -3.07 -2.39
CA CYS A 125 -5.30 -3.55 -2.94
C CYS A 125 -6.19 -2.37 -3.37
N LEU A 126 -6.85 -2.52 -4.50
CA LEU A 126 -7.90 -1.61 -4.95
C LEU A 126 -9.26 -2.26 -4.68
N PHE A 127 -10.14 -1.52 -4.01
CA PHE A 127 -11.45 -1.99 -3.58
C PHE A 127 -12.55 -1.36 -4.42
N ASP A 128 -13.38 -2.19 -5.02
CA ASP A 128 -14.59 -1.75 -5.71
C ASP A 128 -15.78 -1.79 -4.73
N HIS A 129 -16.71 -0.84 -4.85
CA HIS A 129 -17.94 -0.87 -4.06
C HIS A 129 -18.73 -2.16 -4.34
N VAL A 130 -19.38 -2.72 -3.33
CA VAL A 130 -20.16 -3.98 -3.48
C VAL A 130 -21.27 -3.85 -4.51
N GLY A 131 -21.86 -2.67 -4.67
CA GLY A 131 -22.87 -2.36 -5.69
C GLY A 131 -22.31 -2.13 -7.10
N SER A 132 -20.99 -2.11 -7.30
CA SER A 132 -20.41 -1.86 -8.64
C SER A 132 -20.45 -3.13 -9.49
N GLU A 133 -21.01 -3.02 -10.69
CA GLU A 133 -21.04 -4.13 -11.66
C GLU A 133 -19.68 -4.40 -12.31
N LYS A 134 -18.85 -3.38 -12.45
CA LYS A 134 -17.56 -3.46 -13.14
C LYS A 134 -16.42 -2.95 -12.23
N PRO A 135 -15.24 -3.56 -12.36
CA PRO A 135 -14.04 -3.06 -11.67
C PRO A 135 -13.74 -1.62 -12.10
N ALA A 136 -13.46 -0.75 -11.12
CA ALA A 136 -12.99 0.59 -11.40
C ALA A 136 -11.58 0.56 -12.01
N HIS A 137 -11.32 1.50 -12.91
CA HIS A 137 -10.02 1.68 -13.53
C HIS A 137 -9.38 2.97 -13.04
N ALA A 138 -8.12 2.87 -12.60
CA ALA A 138 -7.31 4.04 -12.30
C ALA A 138 -6.06 4.05 -13.17
N GLU A 139 -5.71 5.23 -13.65
CA GLU A 139 -4.51 5.42 -14.47
C GLU A 139 -3.25 5.01 -13.68
N PHE A 140 -2.30 4.35 -14.34
CA PHE A 140 -1.06 3.84 -13.77
C PHE A 140 -1.20 2.73 -12.71
N ILE A 141 -2.38 2.19 -12.48
CA ILE A 141 -2.53 0.97 -11.67
C ILE A 141 -2.34 -0.25 -12.57
N ASN A 142 -1.54 -1.21 -12.08
CA ASN A 142 -1.42 -2.51 -12.73
C ASN A 142 -2.83 -3.15 -12.84
N PRO A 143 -3.31 -3.50 -14.03
CA PRO A 143 -4.63 -4.12 -14.22
C PRO A 143 -4.79 -5.44 -13.44
N ASN A 144 -3.67 -6.12 -13.17
CA ASN A 144 -3.62 -7.35 -12.38
C ASN A 144 -3.36 -7.11 -10.88
N CYS A 145 -3.56 -5.86 -10.39
CA CYS A 145 -3.44 -5.58 -8.96
C CYS A 145 -4.46 -6.39 -8.16
N ARG A 146 -4.13 -6.68 -6.90
CA ARG A 146 -5.07 -7.30 -5.96
C ARG A 146 -6.33 -6.46 -5.85
N ARG A 147 -7.49 -7.12 -5.91
CA ARG A 147 -8.81 -6.48 -5.82
C ARG A 147 -9.54 -6.93 -4.58
N GLY A 148 -10.30 -6.01 -3.99
CA GLY A 148 -11.20 -6.24 -2.89
C GLY A 148 -12.58 -5.64 -3.16
N ARG A 149 -13.44 -5.69 -2.14
CA ARG A 149 -14.75 -5.02 -2.11
C ARG A 149 -14.82 -4.07 -0.94
N TRP A 150 -15.63 -3.05 -1.02
CA TRP A 150 -15.94 -2.18 0.10
C TRP A 150 -17.43 -1.85 0.16
N LEU A 151 -17.91 -1.60 1.38
CA LEU A 151 -19.30 -1.25 1.66
C LEU A 151 -19.38 -0.33 2.88
N CYS A 152 -20.45 0.45 2.97
CA CYS A 152 -20.77 1.24 4.15
C CYS A 152 -21.49 0.40 5.21
N GLU A 153 -21.48 0.87 6.45
CA GLU A 153 -22.11 0.21 7.59
C GLU A 153 -23.59 -0.13 7.36
N ASP A 154 -24.34 0.77 6.77
CA ASP A 154 -25.77 0.58 6.48
C ASP A 154 -26.07 -0.49 5.41
N GLU A 155 -25.05 -0.90 4.63
CA GLU A 155 -25.15 -1.98 3.64
C GLU A 155 -24.77 -3.35 4.24
N VAL A 156 -24.12 -3.38 5.41
CA VAL A 156 -23.52 -4.60 5.99
C VAL A 156 -24.55 -5.70 6.24
N GLU A 157 -25.69 -5.36 6.84
CA GLU A 157 -26.72 -6.32 7.19
C GLU A 157 -27.26 -7.04 5.95
N ASP A 158 -27.59 -6.28 4.91
CA ASP A 158 -28.12 -6.83 3.67
C ASP A 158 -27.07 -7.63 2.90
N TYR A 159 -25.85 -7.09 2.81
CA TYR A 159 -24.76 -7.74 2.08
C TYR A 159 -24.32 -9.06 2.72
N LEU A 160 -24.30 -9.14 4.04
CA LEU A 160 -23.91 -10.33 4.78
C LEU A 160 -25.04 -11.31 5.02
N ARG A 161 -26.26 -11.04 4.54
CA ARG A 161 -27.41 -11.92 4.74
C ARG A 161 -27.14 -13.31 4.19
N GLY A 162 -27.23 -14.32 5.06
CA GLY A 162 -26.93 -15.71 4.72
C GLY A 162 -25.45 -16.09 4.76
N THR A 163 -24.57 -15.17 5.12
CA THR A 163 -23.14 -15.45 5.32
C THR A 163 -22.93 -16.18 6.65
N GLU A 164 -22.20 -17.30 6.62
CA GLU A 164 -21.98 -18.09 7.83
C GLU A 164 -21.05 -17.40 8.85
N LYS A 165 -19.93 -16.87 8.39
CA LYS A 165 -18.90 -16.31 9.26
C LYS A 165 -18.14 -15.16 8.57
N VAL A 166 -17.81 -14.18 9.37
CA VAL A 166 -16.98 -13.03 8.99
C VAL A 166 -15.89 -12.87 10.03
N TRP A 167 -14.65 -12.67 9.59
CA TRP A 167 -13.50 -12.49 10.47
C TRP A 167 -12.84 -11.13 10.24
N VAL A 168 -12.46 -10.47 11.33
CA VAL A 168 -11.70 -9.22 11.31
C VAL A 168 -10.24 -9.53 10.98
N ILE A 169 -9.69 -8.82 10.00
CA ILE A 169 -8.29 -8.89 9.66
C ILE A 169 -7.54 -7.76 10.38
N PRO A 170 -6.63 -8.09 11.30
CA PRO A 170 -5.78 -7.09 11.94
C PRO A 170 -5.01 -6.25 10.93
N LYS A 171 -4.83 -4.96 11.19
CA LYS A 171 -4.19 -4.02 10.23
C LYS A 171 -2.83 -4.48 9.75
N ALA A 172 -2.04 -5.13 10.60
CA ALA A 172 -0.72 -5.67 10.22
C ALA A 172 -0.81 -6.75 9.13
N LEU A 173 -1.96 -7.42 9.00
CA LEU A 173 -2.19 -8.50 8.04
C LEU A 173 -2.95 -8.05 6.77
N TRP A 174 -3.32 -6.78 6.64
CA TRP A 174 -4.02 -6.27 5.45
C TRP A 174 -3.29 -6.54 4.12
N PRO A 175 -1.95 -6.45 4.05
CA PRO A 175 -1.22 -6.77 2.83
C PRO A 175 -1.22 -8.27 2.49
N VAL A 176 -1.45 -9.14 3.48
CA VAL A 176 -1.28 -10.59 3.33
C VAL A 176 -2.44 -11.19 2.51
N PRO A 177 -2.17 -11.96 1.44
CA PRO A 177 -3.19 -12.73 0.74
C PRO A 177 -3.88 -13.75 1.65
N PHE A 178 -5.19 -13.93 1.50
CA PHE A 178 -5.96 -14.81 2.39
C PHE A 178 -5.50 -16.27 2.45
N PRO A 179 -5.03 -16.91 1.38
CA PRO A 179 -4.47 -18.25 1.48
C PRO A 179 -3.29 -18.37 2.46
N LEU A 180 -2.52 -17.29 2.64
CA LEU A 180 -1.40 -17.24 3.57
C LEU A 180 -1.83 -16.95 5.03
N LEU A 181 -3.11 -16.68 5.25
CA LEU A 181 -3.71 -16.53 6.61
C LEU A 181 -4.31 -17.84 7.12
N GLU A 182 -4.16 -18.93 6.41
CA GLU A 182 -4.61 -20.23 6.87
C GLU A 182 -3.88 -20.62 8.16
N GLY A 183 -4.64 -21.02 9.19
CA GLY A 183 -4.10 -21.32 10.52
C GLY A 183 -3.85 -20.10 11.42
N VAL A 184 -4.04 -18.87 10.93
CA VAL A 184 -3.99 -17.68 11.78
C VAL A 184 -5.31 -17.55 12.55
N GLU A 185 -5.22 -17.40 13.86
CA GLU A 185 -6.38 -17.13 14.70
C GLU A 185 -6.87 -15.70 14.46
N LEU A 186 -8.11 -15.57 13.96
CA LEU A 186 -8.75 -14.29 13.66
C LEU A 186 -9.99 -14.10 14.53
N GLU A 187 -10.19 -12.86 14.95
CA GLU A 187 -11.39 -12.47 15.71
C GLU A 187 -12.62 -12.51 14.79
N ARG A 188 -13.74 -13.05 15.31
CA ARG A 188 -15.00 -13.05 14.59
C ARG A 188 -15.64 -11.66 14.64
N TRP A 189 -16.12 -11.19 13.49
CA TRP A 189 -16.94 -9.98 13.44
C TRP A 189 -18.28 -10.20 14.14
N ASP A 190 -18.65 -9.24 14.99
CA ASP A 190 -19.96 -9.19 15.61
C ASP A 190 -20.78 -8.04 14.99
N SER A 191 -21.88 -8.37 14.34
CA SER A 191 -22.76 -7.39 13.67
C SER A 191 -23.38 -6.36 14.63
N GLY A 192 -23.39 -6.63 15.94
CA GLY A 192 -23.88 -5.69 16.96
C GLY A 192 -22.90 -4.56 17.31
N GLN A 193 -21.64 -4.62 16.84
CA GLN A 193 -20.62 -3.66 17.24
C GLN A 193 -20.65 -2.34 16.45
N GLY A 194 -21.38 -2.27 15.33
CA GLY A 194 -21.30 -1.11 14.44
C GLY A 194 -19.94 -0.96 13.72
N VAL A 195 -19.81 0.01 12.82
CA VAL A 195 -18.58 0.32 12.08
C VAL A 195 -18.20 1.79 12.31
N ASP A 196 -17.54 2.07 13.42
CA ASP A 196 -17.07 3.42 13.79
C ASP A 196 -15.78 3.83 13.06
N ARG A 197 -15.08 2.88 12.50
CA ARG A 197 -13.83 3.05 11.75
C ARG A 197 -13.70 1.98 10.67
N CYS A 198 -12.83 2.21 9.71
CA CYS A 198 -12.52 1.21 8.67
C CYS A 198 -12.06 -0.12 9.28
N VAL A 199 -12.71 -1.20 8.90
CA VAL A 199 -12.38 -2.58 9.28
C VAL A 199 -12.22 -3.43 8.03
N MET A 200 -11.08 -4.14 7.92
CA MET A 200 -10.94 -5.16 6.88
C MET A 200 -11.42 -6.50 7.40
N VAL A 201 -12.23 -7.19 6.60
CA VAL A 201 -12.78 -8.49 6.94
C VAL A 201 -12.56 -9.53 5.86
N LYS A 202 -12.54 -10.80 6.30
CA LYS A 202 -12.64 -11.98 5.44
C LYS A 202 -14.02 -12.57 5.59
N ILE A 203 -14.69 -12.82 4.48
CA ILE A 203 -16.05 -13.40 4.41
C ILE A 203 -15.94 -14.84 3.93
N THR A 204 -16.66 -15.76 4.58
CA THR A 204 -16.72 -17.17 4.14
C THR A 204 -17.24 -17.27 2.71
N GLY A 205 -16.50 -17.98 1.86
CA GLY A 205 -16.88 -18.18 0.46
C GLY A 205 -16.44 -17.07 -0.51
N ASP A 206 -15.80 -15.99 0.00
CA ASP A 206 -15.17 -14.98 -0.85
C ASP A 206 -13.67 -14.87 -0.54
N GLU A 207 -12.83 -15.04 -1.56
CA GLU A 207 -11.37 -14.94 -1.42
C GLU A 207 -10.86 -13.49 -1.43
N ARG A 208 -11.74 -12.52 -1.73
CA ARG A 208 -11.38 -11.10 -1.77
C ARG A 208 -11.47 -10.48 -0.38
N PRO A 209 -10.55 -9.55 -0.04
CA PRO A 209 -10.70 -8.75 1.17
C PRO A 209 -11.87 -7.77 1.03
N HIS A 210 -12.56 -7.50 2.13
CA HIS A 210 -13.63 -6.52 2.19
C HIS A 210 -13.27 -5.43 3.19
N PHE A 211 -13.51 -4.16 2.84
CA PHE A 211 -13.54 -3.07 3.79
C PHE A 211 -14.99 -2.72 4.16
N MET A 212 -15.25 -2.71 5.45
CA MET A 212 -16.43 -2.08 6.03
C MET A 212 -16.06 -0.68 6.47
N MET A 213 -16.79 0.31 5.99
CA MET A 213 -16.53 1.72 6.21
C MET A 213 -17.66 2.35 7.03
N PRO A 214 -17.37 3.35 7.88
CA PRO A 214 -18.40 4.11 8.56
C PRO A 214 -19.37 4.74 7.55
N ASN A 215 -20.62 4.94 7.97
CA ASN A 215 -21.60 5.66 7.17
C ASN A 215 -21.10 7.09 6.83
N GLY A 216 -21.39 7.51 5.61
CA GLY A 216 -20.95 8.82 5.11
C GLY A 216 -19.50 8.85 4.61
N TYR A 217 -18.80 7.72 4.53
CA TYR A 217 -17.50 7.65 3.86
C TYR A 217 -17.66 7.94 2.36
N PRO A 218 -16.72 8.69 1.73
CA PRO A 218 -15.48 9.27 2.28
C PRO A 218 -15.65 10.59 3.03
N GLY A 219 -16.85 10.98 3.38
CA GLY A 219 -17.34 12.14 4.08
C GLY A 219 -16.45 13.40 3.99
N ARG A 220 -16.90 14.37 3.24
CA ARG A 220 -16.41 15.75 3.25
C ARG A 220 -17.60 16.69 3.28
#